data_3a27ed5a22e90b3c0870dcabe6b349b1
#
_entry.id   3a27ed5a22e90b3c0870dcabe6b349b1
#
_cell.length_a   1.000
_cell.length_b   1.000
_cell.length_c   1.000
_cell.angle_alpha   90.00
_cell.angle_beta   90.00
_cell.angle_gamma   90.00
#
_symmetry.space_group_name_H-M   'P 1'
#
loop_
_entity.id
_entity.type
_entity.pdbx_description
1 polymer ?
#
loop_
_entity_poly.entity_id
_entity_poly.type
_entity_poly.pdbx_seq_one_letter_code
_entity_poly.pdbx_strand_id
1 'polypeptide(L)'
;IVVERPFLLGLILACFSACSLANAQPAEQLYFGGSILTMKGAEPEYVEALAVRQGRIIFAGRLADAKPHLDSATKQINLQSKTLLPGFIDGHSHLLTHAEGYLQAPLSPPPMGRVNSIEDIIREVKTFQKEQKINKGEWIIGSGYDQNFLREQRHPTARDLDAAFPDNPVVLLHASGHMLVANSRAFEVVRITAATPDPAGGAIIRLPGSKEPEGLVQEMAVAAFTDYATPVRERSVELKLIEKAVAHYASFGITTAAEHLVLPQKLALIQAAAGEGLFSIDVVATPAFMLAEKLVGDAQFRWRQYDRGLKFSGIKVAVDGSPQGKTAFLTEPYLTRAEGSGVENRGFANVSQKDLNALFNLTYQQGVQMYAHCNGDAAVDMVIQAHREAMKKLAKSDYDHRTVIIHSQIMRSDQLDAYRELKLFPTFFTNHVFYWGETHRNNLGVERANFISPLASARRHGVRFSNHTDNTVTPIDPLFLLWTSVARRTRSGAVLGEAERVSAYEGLRALTADAAYEYFEESLKGTLEVGKLADLVILDANPLQVATDAIKEIRILETIKAGQVVFRRQLSGLNR
;
A
#
# COMPACT_ATOMS: atom_id res chain seq x y z
N ILE A 1 28.48 -8.21 82.41
CA ILE A 1 29.67 -8.21 81.58
C ILE A 1 29.37 -7.27 80.43
N VAL A 2 30.01 -6.07 80.50
CA VAL A 2 29.98 -4.97 79.55
C VAL A 2 30.95 -5.32 78.43
N VAL A 3 30.55 -5.15 77.15
CA VAL A 3 31.51 -5.13 76.05
C VAL A 3 31.18 -3.90 75.18
N GLU A 4 32.18 -3.02 75.13
CA GLU A 4 32.21 -1.74 74.45
C GLU A 4 32.17 -1.87 72.92
N ARG A 5 31.54 -0.87 72.27
CA ARG A 5 31.65 -0.66 70.84
C ARG A 5 32.82 0.29 70.54
N PRO A 6 33.63 0.04 69.52
CA PRO A 6 34.48 1.10 68.97
C PRO A 6 33.75 1.81 67.80
N PHE A 7 33.81 3.13 67.83
CA PHE A 7 33.51 4.07 66.76
C PHE A 7 34.45 3.83 65.56
N LEU A 8 33.88 3.61 64.39
CA LEU A 8 34.64 3.73 63.12
C LEU A 8 34.21 4.97 62.36
N LEU A 9 35.19 5.85 62.17
CA LEU A 9 35.16 7.11 61.43
C LEU A 9 34.73 6.84 59.97
N GLY A 10 33.68 7.53 59.51
CA GLY A 10 33.25 7.51 58.13
C GLY A 10 34.23 8.27 57.23
N LEU A 11 34.77 7.54 56.25
CA LEU A 11 35.47 8.12 55.11
C LEU A 11 34.42 8.45 54.05
N ILE A 12 34.12 9.75 53.87
CA ILE A 12 33.28 10.23 52.76
C ILE A 12 34.13 10.15 51.49
N LEU A 13 33.92 9.08 50.69
CA LEU A 13 34.42 9.00 49.32
C LEU A 13 33.50 9.85 48.46
N ALA A 14 33.94 11.04 48.09
CA ALA A 14 33.32 11.84 47.04
C ALA A 14 33.51 11.13 45.68
N CYS A 15 32.50 10.35 45.24
CA CYS A 15 32.42 9.90 43.88
C CYS A 15 32.18 11.11 42.98
N PHE A 16 33.26 11.68 42.46
CA PHE A 16 33.19 12.49 41.25
C PHE A 16 32.66 11.57 40.14
N SER A 17 31.38 11.69 39.84
CA SER A 17 30.83 11.25 38.57
C SER A 17 31.51 12.04 37.45
N ALA A 18 32.64 11.52 36.97
CA ALA A 18 33.16 11.91 35.68
C ALA A 18 32.06 11.52 34.65
N CYS A 19 31.19 12.47 34.31
CA CYS A 19 30.40 12.41 33.10
C CYS A 19 31.43 12.30 31.97
N SER A 20 31.73 11.09 31.54
CA SER A 20 32.45 10.84 30.31
C SER A 20 31.64 11.57 29.24
N LEU A 21 32.11 12.73 28.81
CA LEU A 21 31.82 13.28 27.50
C LEU A 21 32.32 12.20 26.53
N ALA A 22 31.47 11.23 26.25
CA ALA A 22 31.68 10.33 25.14
C ALA A 22 31.92 11.26 23.96
N ASN A 23 33.14 11.27 23.42
CA ASN A 23 33.48 12.00 22.20
C ASN A 23 32.45 11.60 21.15
N ALA A 24 31.43 12.45 20.97
CA ALA A 24 30.41 12.24 19.97
C ALA A 24 31.16 12.19 18.65
N GLN A 25 31.22 11.01 18.05
CA GLN A 25 31.90 10.89 16.77
C GLN A 25 31.18 11.76 15.73
N PRO A 26 31.90 12.45 14.83
CA PRO A 26 31.32 13.41 13.93
C PRO A 26 30.36 12.79 12.91
N ALA A 27 29.48 13.62 12.38
CA ALA A 27 28.53 13.26 11.35
C ALA A 27 29.23 12.91 10.03
N GLU A 28 28.71 11.95 9.31
CA GLU A 28 29.12 11.64 7.93
C GLU A 28 28.54 12.65 6.95
N GLN A 29 27.33 13.15 7.23
CA GLN A 29 26.58 14.07 6.37
C GLN A 29 25.86 15.12 7.20
N LEU A 30 25.85 16.37 6.70
CA LEU A 30 25.05 17.49 7.20
C LEU A 30 24.20 18.06 6.07
N TYR A 31 22.88 18.05 6.25
CA TYR A 31 21.91 18.72 5.35
C TYR A 31 21.54 20.07 5.93
N PHE A 32 21.51 21.12 5.09
CA PHE A 32 21.16 22.49 5.49
C PHE A 32 20.78 23.36 4.29
N GLY A 33 20.33 24.60 4.52
CA GLY A 33 20.10 25.60 3.47
C GLY A 33 18.85 25.35 2.62
N GLY A 34 17.85 24.67 3.18
CA GLY A 34 16.53 24.42 2.58
C GLY A 34 15.47 24.23 3.65
N SER A 35 14.28 23.82 3.23
CA SER A 35 13.18 23.48 4.13
C SER A 35 13.36 22.06 4.66
N ILE A 36 13.69 21.88 5.93
CA ILE A 36 13.78 20.55 6.57
C ILE A 36 12.57 20.39 7.48
N LEU A 37 11.56 19.68 7.01
CA LEU A 37 10.29 19.46 7.71
C LEU A 37 10.35 18.15 8.48
N THR A 38 10.24 18.22 9.83
CA THR A 38 10.49 17.06 10.70
C THR A 38 9.38 16.02 10.71
N MET A 39 8.17 16.40 10.37
CA MET A 39 6.92 15.61 10.53
C MET A 39 6.62 15.21 11.98
N LYS A 40 7.31 15.80 12.94
CA LYS A 40 7.09 15.61 14.37
C LYS A 40 5.89 16.44 14.85
N GLY A 41 5.07 15.86 15.72
CA GLY A 41 3.93 16.58 16.32
C GLY A 41 2.73 16.72 15.39
N ALA A 42 1.75 17.51 15.84
CA ALA A 42 0.50 17.76 15.13
C ALA A 42 0.59 18.91 14.13
N GLU A 43 1.55 19.84 14.33
CA GLU A 43 1.77 21.03 13.50
C GLU A 43 3.12 20.95 12.79
N PRO A 44 3.28 21.64 11.65
CA PRO A 44 4.55 21.67 10.92
C PRO A 44 5.70 22.25 11.76
N GLU A 45 6.77 21.47 11.91
CA GLU A 45 8.00 21.87 12.57
C GLU A 45 9.18 21.78 11.61
N TYR A 46 9.92 22.88 11.45
CA TYR A 46 11.11 22.96 10.60
C TYR A 46 12.38 23.09 11.44
N VAL A 47 13.45 22.47 10.95
CA VAL A 47 14.82 22.66 11.49
C VAL A 47 15.72 23.21 10.40
N GLU A 48 16.83 23.87 10.82
CA GLU A 48 17.78 24.50 9.88
C GLU A 48 18.83 23.51 9.39
N ALA A 49 19.10 22.46 10.18
CA ALA A 49 20.11 21.45 9.87
C ALA A 49 19.73 20.07 10.40
N LEU A 50 20.17 19.04 9.66
CA LEU A 50 20.05 17.63 10.00
C LEU A 50 21.41 16.95 9.80
N ALA A 51 21.96 16.30 10.85
CA ALA A 51 23.20 15.55 10.74
C ALA A 51 22.96 14.05 10.85
N VAL A 52 23.63 13.28 9.99
CA VAL A 52 23.49 11.83 9.84
C VAL A 52 24.82 11.14 10.08
N ARG A 53 24.75 9.99 10.79
CA ARG A 53 25.87 9.10 10.99
C ARG A 53 25.39 7.66 11.11
N GLN A 54 26.11 6.74 10.47
CA GLN A 54 25.80 5.29 10.46
C GLN A 54 24.31 5.01 10.18
N GLY A 55 23.77 5.75 9.19
CA GLY A 55 22.39 5.62 8.78
C GLY A 55 21.34 6.16 9.73
N ARG A 56 21.76 6.88 10.80
CA ARG A 56 20.85 7.46 11.80
C ARG A 56 21.01 8.98 11.91
N ILE A 57 19.93 9.62 12.28
CA ILE A 57 19.90 11.05 12.61
C ILE A 57 20.56 11.22 13.98
N ILE A 58 21.65 12.01 14.04
CA ILE A 58 22.34 12.32 15.31
C ILE A 58 22.10 13.75 15.77
N PHE A 59 21.58 14.61 14.89
CA PHE A 59 21.22 16.00 15.20
C PHE A 59 20.09 16.47 14.27
N ALA A 60 19.15 17.22 14.81
CA ALA A 60 18.12 17.97 14.10
C ALA A 60 17.82 19.25 14.88
N GLY A 61 18.12 20.44 14.32
CA GLY A 61 18.00 21.69 15.05
C GLY A 61 18.52 22.91 14.27
N ARG A 62 18.93 23.94 15.01
CA ARG A 62 19.51 25.17 14.43
C ARG A 62 20.87 24.86 13.82
N LEU A 63 21.19 25.48 12.68
CA LEU A 63 22.47 25.27 11.99
C LEU A 63 23.67 25.63 12.86
N ALA A 64 23.55 26.71 13.65
CA ALA A 64 24.62 27.16 14.56
C ALA A 64 24.98 26.09 15.62
N ASP A 65 24.00 25.29 16.03
CA ASP A 65 24.16 24.29 17.08
C ASP A 65 24.67 22.93 16.52
N ALA A 66 24.79 22.81 15.21
CA ALA A 66 25.31 21.58 14.55
C ALA A 66 26.84 21.43 14.68
N LYS A 67 27.59 22.54 14.95
CA LYS A 67 29.07 22.54 14.96
C LYS A 67 29.73 21.44 15.79
N PRO A 68 29.26 21.09 17.01
CA PRO A 68 29.87 20.01 17.80
C PRO A 68 29.80 18.63 17.16
N HIS A 69 28.91 18.45 16.19
CA HIS A 69 28.69 17.18 15.47
C HIS A 69 29.51 17.09 14.16
N LEU A 70 30.34 18.08 13.82
CA LEU A 70 31.01 18.17 12.53
C LEU A 70 32.51 18.06 12.67
N ASP A 71 33.18 17.55 11.64
CA ASP A 71 34.62 17.59 11.44
C ASP A 71 34.97 17.92 9.97
N SER A 72 36.25 17.83 9.61
CA SER A 72 36.72 18.08 8.25
C SER A 72 36.29 17.03 7.23
N ALA A 73 35.85 15.84 7.67
CA ALA A 73 35.39 14.76 6.82
C ALA A 73 33.89 14.80 6.60
N THR A 74 33.14 15.57 7.40
CA THR A 74 31.68 15.69 7.27
C THR A 74 31.29 16.28 5.92
N LYS A 75 30.57 15.53 5.10
CA LYS A 75 30.02 16.00 3.84
C LYS A 75 28.89 16.99 4.08
N GLN A 76 29.09 18.24 3.71
CA GLN A 76 28.08 19.29 3.82
C GLN A 76 27.22 19.33 2.56
N ILE A 77 25.90 19.17 2.71
CA ILE A 77 24.92 19.10 1.62
C ILE A 77 23.98 20.31 1.74
N ASN A 78 24.24 21.33 0.93
CA ASN A 78 23.34 22.48 0.84
C ASN A 78 22.15 22.14 -0.04
N LEU A 79 20.96 22.20 0.53
CA LEU A 79 19.70 21.88 -0.16
C LEU A 79 19.29 22.93 -1.19
N GLN A 80 19.90 24.13 -1.18
CA GLN A 80 19.63 25.19 -2.16
C GLN A 80 18.12 25.49 -2.29
N SER A 81 17.44 25.72 -1.18
CA SER A 81 15.99 25.95 -1.08
C SER A 81 15.09 24.75 -1.40
N LYS A 82 15.62 23.56 -1.66
CA LYS A 82 14.84 22.32 -1.79
C LYS A 82 14.26 21.90 -0.44
N THR A 83 13.34 20.96 -0.48
CA THR A 83 12.69 20.46 0.74
C THR A 83 13.17 19.06 1.06
N LEU A 84 13.52 18.83 2.32
CA LEU A 84 13.87 17.52 2.87
C LEU A 84 12.79 17.10 3.85
N LEU A 85 12.28 15.88 3.65
CA LEU A 85 11.25 15.20 4.44
C LEU A 85 11.74 13.83 4.89
N PRO A 86 11.07 13.16 5.87
CA PRO A 86 11.18 11.72 6.01
C PRO A 86 10.80 11.02 4.70
N GLY A 87 11.50 9.95 4.36
CA GLY A 87 11.13 9.11 3.22
C GLY A 87 9.69 8.59 3.35
N PHE A 88 8.99 8.49 2.24
CA PHE A 88 7.62 8.02 2.23
C PHE A 88 7.54 6.55 2.60
N ILE A 89 6.47 6.19 3.31
CA ILE A 89 6.12 4.84 3.72
C ILE A 89 4.79 4.49 3.06
N ASP A 90 4.78 3.46 2.26
CA ASP A 90 3.58 3.00 1.58
C ASP A 90 2.73 2.16 2.55
N GLY A 91 1.50 2.59 2.83
CA GLY A 91 0.58 1.90 3.74
C GLY A 91 0.00 0.61 3.14
N HIS A 92 -0.11 0.51 1.81
CA HIS A 92 -0.61 -0.67 1.12
C HIS A 92 -0.31 -0.65 -0.37
N SER A 93 0.33 -1.70 -0.85
CA SER A 93 0.51 -1.98 -2.29
C SER A 93 0.93 -3.43 -2.53
N HIS A 94 1.24 -3.76 -3.80
CA HIS A 94 1.55 -5.08 -4.30
C HIS A 94 2.86 -5.08 -5.11
N LEU A 95 4.00 -5.03 -4.43
CA LEU A 95 5.34 -4.95 -5.03
C LEU A 95 5.61 -6.11 -6.02
N LEU A 96 5.24 -7.34 -5.65
CA LEU A 96 5.43 -8.52 -6.50
C LEU A 96 4.52 -8.48 -7.73
N THR A 97 3.28 -8.04 -7.58
CA THR A 97 2.36 -7.84 -8.72
C THR A 97 2.88 -6.74 -9.64
N HIS A 98 3.46 -5.68 -9.09
CA HIS A 98 4.12 -4.63 -9.89
C HIS A 98 5.29 -5.21 -10.70
N ALA A 99 6.13 -6.05 -10.08
CA ALA A 99 7.22 -6.74 -10.77
C ALA A 99 6.72 -7.64 -11.90
N GLU A 100 5.62 -8.37 -11.68
CA GLU A 100 4.97 -9.21 -12.70
C GLU A 100 4.39 -8.38 -13.84
N GLY A 101 3.90 -7.16 -13.55
CA GLY A 101 3.34 -6.24 -14.54
C GLY A 101 4.30 -5.89 -15.68
N TYR A 102 5.61 -5.98 -15.47
CA TYR A 102 6.59 -5.80 -16.56
C TYR A 102 6.51 -6.87 -17.66
N LEU A 103 5.79 -7.95 -17.39
CA LEU A 103 5.61 -9.10 -18.29
C LEU A 103 4.16 -9.26 -18.74
N GLN A 104 3.37 -8.20 -18.64
CA GLN A 104 1.96 -8.16 -19.02
C GLN A 104 1.71 -7.04 -20.02
N ALA A 105 0.77 -7.23 -20.94
CA ALA A 105 0.36 -6.17 -21.84
C ALA A 105 -0.26 -5.00 -21.04
N PRO A 106 0.21 -3.75 -21.22
CA PRO A 106 -0.28 -2.60 -20.46
C PRO A 106 -1.62 -2.15 -21.02
N LEU A 107 -2.72 -2.33 -20.26
CA LEU A 107 -4.08 -2.04 -20.71
C LEU A 107 -4.75 -0.87 -19.99
N SER A 108 -4.00 -0.09 -19.23
CA SER A 108 -4.55 1.02 -18.46
C SER A 108 -5.14 2.12 -19.35
N PRO A 109 -6.26 2.74 -18.93
CA PRO A 109 -6.82 3.90 -19.60
C PRO A 109 -6.01 5.18 -19.28
N PRO A 110 -6.20 6.27 -20.04
CA PRO A 110 -5.64 7.57 -19.69
C PRO A 110 -6.05 8.00 -18.25
N PRO A 111 -5.20 8.72 -17.51
CA PRO A 111 -3.87 9.23 -17.88
C PRO A 111 -2.74 8.21 -17.70
N MET A 112 -3.00 7.02 -17.16
CA MET A 112 -2.00 5.98 -16.88
C MET A 112 -1.50 5.27 -18.16
N GLY A 113 -2.38 5.10 -19.13
CA GLY A 113 -2.13 4.43 -20.40
C GLY A 113 -2.92 5.06 -21.54
N ARG A 114 -3.22 4.25 -22.56
CA ARG A 114 -3.85 4.74 -23.79
C ARG A 114 -5.07 3.93 -24.26
N VAL A 115 -5.56 3.02 -23.42
CA VAL A 115 -6.68 2.13 -23.77
C VAL A 115 -8.01 2.83 -23.51
N ASN A 116 -8.81 3.04 -24.56
CA ASN A 116 -10.14 3.67 -24.50
C ASN A 116 -11.24 2.80 -25.12
N SER A 117 -10.91 1.64 -25.68
CA SER A 117 -11.87 0.75 -26.34
C SER A 117 -11.39 -0.70 -26.29
N ILE A 118 -12.30 -1.63 -26.55
CA ILE A 118 -11.95 -3.06 -26.70
C ILE A 118 -11.02 -3.26 -27.90
N GLU A 119 -11.15 -2.46 -28.94
CA GLU A 119 -10.22 -2.46 -30.08
C GLU A 119 -8.79 -2.08 -29.66
N ASP A 120 -8.66 -1.06 -28.79
CA ASP A 120 -7.36 -0.68 -28.22
C ASP A 120 -6.75 -1.82 -27.39
N ILE A 121 -7.56 -2.51 -26.57
CA ILE A 121 -7.11 -3.70 -25.82
C ILE A 121 -6.52 -4.73 -26.77
N ILE A 122 -7.26 -5.10 -27.80
CA ILE A 122 -6.81 -6.10 -28.78
C ILE A 122 -5.50 -5.66 -29.47
N ARG A 123 -5.39 -4.39 -29.83
CA ARG A 123 -4.18 -3.82 -30.45
C ARG A 123 -2.97 -3.91 -29.50
N GLU A 124 -3.13 -3.50 -28.23
CA GLU A 124 -2.05 -3.56 -27.24
C GLU A 124 -1.61 -4.99 -26.96
N VAL A 125 -2.55 -5.92 -26.81
CA VAL A 125 -2.25 -7.35 -26.59
C VAL A 125 -1.53 -7.96 -27.80
N LYS A 126 -1.92 -7.63 -29.02
CA LYS A 126 -1.22 -8.08 -30.25
C LYS A 126 0.20 -7.50 -30.35
N THR A 127 0.36 -6.22 -30.00
CA THR A 127 1.66 -5.57 -29.98
C THR A 127 2.57 -6.27 -28.98
N PHE A 128 2.09 -6.48 -27.77
CA PHE A 128 2.81 -7.19 -26.72
C PHE A 128 3.17 -8.61 -27.11
N GLN A 129 2.23 -9.38 -27.67
CA GLN A 129 2.47 -10.74 -28.17
C GLN A 129 3.64 -10.77 -29.14
N LYS A 130 3.68 -9.82 -30.09
CA LYS A 130 4.74 -9.72 -31.10
C LYS A 130 6.10 -9.33 -30.49
N GLU A 131 6.11 -8.33 -29.60
CA GLU A 131 7.32 -7.84 -28.94
C GLU A 131 7.95 -8.89 -28.03
N GLN A 132 7.12 -9.61 -27.26
CA GLN A 132 7.55 -10.67 -26.37
C GLN A 132 7.75 -12.02 -27.08
N LYS A 133 7.47 -12.12 -28.39
CA LYS A 133 7.59 -13.33 -29.21
C LYS A 133 6.82 -14.52 -28.64
N ILE A 134 5.61 -14.27 -28.12
CA ILE A 134 4.76 -15.30 -27.52
C ILE A 134 4.26 -16.23 -28.62
N ASN A 135 4.55 -17.54 -28.51
CA ASN A 135 4.19 -18.53 -29.51
C ASN A 135 2.73 -19.00 -29.38
N LYS A 136 2.24 -19.71 -30.39
CA LYS A 136 0.95 -20.40 -30.34
C LYS A 136 0.85 -21.32 -29.12
N GLY A 137 -0.28 -21.28 -28.43
CA GLY A 137 -0.54 -22.08 -27.23
C GLY A 137 0.04 -21.52 -25.93
N GLU A 138 0.93 -20.53 -25.98
CA GLU A 138 1.43 -19.86 -24.79
C GLU A 138 0.42 -18.82 -24.29
N TRP A 139 0.41 -18.60 -22.97
CA TRP A 139 -0.46 -17.61 -22.33
C TRP A 139 -0.11 -16.18 -22.72
N ILE A 140 -1.13 -15.36 -22.97
CA ILE A 140 -1.01 -13.91 -23.11
C ILE A 140 -1.77 -13.27 -21.96
N ILE A 141 -1.08 -12.44 -21.18
CA ILE A 141 -1.65 -11.77 -20.02
C ILE A 141 -1.62 -10.27 -20.27
N GLY A 142 -2.76 -9.61 -20.13
CA GLY A 142 -2.88 -8.16 -20.10
C GLY A 142 -3.35 -7.70 -18.73
N SER A 143 -3.02 -6.47 -18.34
CA SER A 143 -3.39 -5.95 -17.02
C SER A 143 -3.73 -4.47 -17.05
N GLY A 144 -4.72 -4.08 -16.23
CA GLY A 144 -5.04 -2.69 -15.98
C GLY A 144 -6.21 -2.13 -16.78
N TYR A 145 -6.94 -2.94 -17.57
CA TYR A 145 -8.15 -2.45 -18.22
C TYR A 145 -9.26 -2.14 -17.20
N ASP A 146 -10.13 -1.19 -17.53
CA ASP A 146 -11.31 -0.87 -16.72
C ASP A 146 -12.47 -0.53 -17.66
N GLN A 147 -13.58 -1.29 -17.58
CA GLN A 147 -14.75 -1.13 -18.43
C GLN A 147 -15.44 0.24 -18.29
N ASN A 148 -15.28 0.89 -17.14
CA ASN A 148 -15.86 2.22 -16.90
C ASN A 148 -15.25 3.30 -17.84
N PHE A 149 -14.07 3.03 -18.40
CA PHE A 149 -13.36 3.95 -19.30
C PHE A 149 -13.32 3.49 -20.76
N LEU A 150 -13.85 2.30 -21.04
CA LEU A 150 -13.99 1.85 -22.41
C LEU A 150 -15.19 2.54 -23.09
N ARG A 151 -15.05 2.90 -24.36
CA ARG A 151 -16.12 3.48 -25.18
C ARG A 151 -17.37 2.62 -25.19
N GLU A 152 -17.20 1.28 -25.15
CA GLU A 152 -18.27 0.29 -25.15
C GLU A 152 -19.02 0.21 -23.80
N GLN A 153 -18.49 0.79 -22.73
CA GLN A 153 -19.06 0.80 -21.36
C GLN A 153 -19.44 -0.62 -20.85
N ARG A 154 -18.68 -1.63 -21.28
CA ARG A 154 -18.80 -3.03 -20.86
C ARG A 154 -17.44 -3.69 -20.76
N HIS A 155 -17.39 -4.81 -20.06
CA HIS A 155 -16.22 -5.68 -20.11
C HIS A 155 -16.01 -6.26 -21.53
N PRO A 156 -14.77 -6.56 -21.97
CA PRO A 156 -14.54 -7.47 -23.08
C PRO A 156 -15.21 -8.82 -22.79
N THR A 157 -15.56 -9.55 -23.82
CA THR A 157 -16.11 -10.92 -23.72
C THR A 157 -15.12 -11.93 -24.29
N ALA A 158 -15.34 -13.22 -24.01
CA ALA A 158 -14.56 -14.29 -24.63
C ALA A 158 -14.58 -14.16 -26.17
N ARG A 159 -15.74 -13.82 -26.77
CA ARG A 159 -15.89 -13.64 -28.22
C ARG A 159 -15.05 -12.52 -28.79
N ASP A 160 -14.92 -11.39 -28.07
CA ASP A 160 -14.06 -10.27 -28.50
C ASP A 160 -12.60 -10.74 -28.62
N LEU A 161 -12.17 -11.63 -27.74
CA LEU A 161 -10.80 -12.15 -27.69
C LEU A 161 -10.55 -13.34 -28.62
N ASP A 162 -11.51 -14.25 -28.76
CA ASP A 162 -11.40 -15.46 -29.58
C ASP A 162 -11.11 -15.14 -31.04
N ALA A 163 -11.78 -14.11 -31.57
CA ALA A 163 -11.58 -13.65 -32.95
C ALA A 163 -10.15 -13.11 -33.19
N ALA A 164 -9.54 -12.54 -32.18
CA ALA A 164 -8.21 -11.93 -32.25
C ALA A 164 -7.07 -12.90 -31.91
N PHE A 165 -7.33 -13.87 -31.02
CA PHE A 165 -6.35 -14.81 -30.45
C PHE A 165 -6.88 -16.27 -30.43
N PRO A 166 -7.16 -16.85 -31.58
CA PRO A 166 -7.79 -18.20 -31.65
C PRO A 166 -6.88 -19.32 -31.13
N ASP A 167 -5.58 -19.10 -31.13
CA ASP A 167 -4.59 -20.13 -30.81
C ASP A 167 -4.00 -20.03 -29.40
N ASN A 168 -4.21 -18.90 -28.71
CA ASN A 168 -3.58 -18.61 -27.43
C ASN A 168 -4.62 -18.47 -26.31
N PRO A 169 -4.37 -19.02 -25.11
CA PRO A 169 -5.12 -18.66 -23.93
C PRO A 169 -4.80 -17.20 -23.55
N VAL A 170 -5.84 -16.37 -23.42
CA VAL A 170 -5.71 -14.93 -23.08
C VAL A 170 -6.48 -14.62 -21.81
N VAL A 171 -5.83 -13.90 -20.92
CA VAL A 171 -6.42 -13.35 -19.70
C VAL A 171 -6.15 -11.85 -19.63
N LEU A 172 -7.18 -11.07 -19.38
CA LEU A 172 -7.10 -9.63 -19.14
C LEU A 172 -7.47 -9.35 -17.69
N LEU A 173 -6.48 -8.95 -16.89
CA LEU A 173 -6.69 -8.58 -15.49
C LEU A 173 -7.30 -7.19 -15.42
N HIS A 174 -8.41 -7.07 -14.69
CA HIS A 174 -9.05 -5.78 -14.45
C HIS A 174 -8.20 -4.92 -13.52
N ALA A 175 -8.26 -3.60 -13.66
CA ALA A 175 -7.53 -2.63 -12.85
C ALA A 175 -7.72 -2.80 -11.34
N SER A 176 -8.87 -3.33 -10.90
CA SER A 176 -9.14 -3.57 -9.47
C SER A 176 -8.38 -4.76 -8.87
N GLY A 177 -7.82 -5.66 -9.69
CA GLY A 177 -7.26 -6.93 -9.21
C GLY A 177 -8.30 -7.98 -8.79
N HIS A 178 -9.60 -7.64 -8.77
CA HIS A 178 -10.69 -8.51 -8.30
C HIS A 178 -11.45 -9.25 -9.42
N MET A 179 -11.11 -8.98 -10.67
CA MET A 179 -11.79 -9.55 -11.84
C MET A 179 -10.80 -9.81 -12.96
N LEU A 180 -11.16 -10.71 -13.85
CA LEU A 180 -10.47 -10.91 -15.11
C LEU A 180 -11.48 -11.27 -16.22
N VAL A 181 -11.07 -11.07 -17.46
CA VAL A 181 -11.75 -11.61 -18.63
C VAL A 181 -10.84 -12.66 -19.27
N ALA A 182 -11.40 -13.83 -19.56
CA ALA A 182 -10.71 -14.94 -20.22
C ALA A 182 -11.37 -15.24 -21.57
N ASN A 183 -10.56 -15.65 -22.57
CA ASN A 183 -11.09 -16.18 -23.81
C ASN A 183 -11.46 -17.67 -23.70
N SER A 184 -12.14 -18.23 -24.70
CA SER A 184 -12.58 -19.63 -24.71
C SER A 184 -11.39 -20.59 -24.53
N ARG A 185 -10.24 -20.29 -25.13
CA ARG A 185 -9.04 -21.10 -25.01
C ARG A 185 -8.50 -21.14 -23.58
N ALA A 186 -8.56 -20.02 -22.87
CA ALA A 186 -8.16 -19.95 -21.45
C ALA A 186 -9.11 -20.78 -20.57
N PHE A 187 -10.43 -20.70 -20.79
CA PHE A 187 -11.40 -21.55 -20.07
C PHE A 187 -11.17 -23.03 -20.31
N GLU A 188 -10.84 -23.45 -21.53
CA GLU A 188 -10.48 -24.84 -21.83
C GLU A 188 -9.28 -25.31 -21.00
N VAL A 189 -8.21 -24.52 -20.93
CA VAL A 189 -6.99 -24.86 -20.18
C VAL A 189 -7.28 -25.02 -18.69
N VAL A 190 -8.04 -24.09 -18.09
CA VAL A 190 -8.41 -24.17 -16.66
C VAL A 190 -9.59 -25.09 -16.37
N ARG A 191 -10.16 -25.74 -17.41
CA ARG A 191 -11.28 -26.69 -17.33
C ARG A 191 -12.57 -26.11 -16.74
N ILE A 192 -12.83 -24.83 -16.97
CA ILE A 192 -14.10 -24.18 -16.64
C ILE A 192 -15.07 -24.38 -17.82
N THR A 193 -16.26 -24.93 -17.55
CA THR A 193 -17.28 -25.24 -18.53
C THR A 193 -18.66 -24.74 -18.10
N ALA A 194 -19.67 -24.95 -18.93
CA ALA A 194 -21.07 -24.73 -18.59
C ALA A 194 -21.55 -25.49 -17.33
N ALA A 195 -20.91 -26.60 -16.98
CA ALA A 195 -21.24 -27.38 -15.80
C ALA A 195 -20.50 -26.96 -14.52
N THR A 196 -19.49 -26.12 -14.62
CA THR A 196 -18.70 -25.64 -13.48
C THR A 196 -19.54 -24.68 -12.62
N PRO A 197 -19.79 -24.97 -11.34
CA PRO A 197 -20.53 -24.05 -10.46
C PRO A 197 -19.69 -22.83 -10.11
N ASP A 198 -20.36 -21.76 -9.68
CA ASP A 198 -19.68 -20.62 -9.09
C ASP A 198 -19.10 -21.02 -7.72
N PRO A 199 -17.85 -20.63 -7.41
CA PRO A 199 -17.28 -20.88 -6.10
C PRO A 199 -17.92 -19.93 -5.05
N ALA A 200 -17.85 -20.33 -3.78
CA ALA A 200 -18.27 -19.46 -2.69
C ALA A 200 -17.45 -18.15 -2.72
N GLY A 201 -18.12 -17.00 -2.67
CA GLY A 201 -17.48 -15.69 -2.74
C GLY A 201 -16.97 -15.29 -4.12
N GLY A 202 -17.42 -15.93 -5.21
CA GLY A 202 -17.02 -15.56 -6.58
C GLY A 202 -18.08 -15.89 -7.61
N ALA A 203 -17.92 -15.37 -8.83
CA ALA A 203 -18.86 -15.56 -9.93
C ALA A 203 -18.16 -15.79 -11.27
N ILE A 204 -18.71 -16.69 -12.07
CA ILE A 204 -18.37 -16.89 -13.48
C ILE A 204 -19.56 -16.37 -14.28
N ILE A 205 -19.42 -15.25 -14.96
CA ILE A 205 -20.51 -14.63 -15.70
C ILE A 205 -20.84 -15.46 -16.94
N ARG A 206 -22.14 -15.72 -17.16
CA ARG A 206 -22.66 -16.57 -18.21
C ARG A 206 -23.33 -15.76 -19.32
N LEU A 207 -23.31 -16.31 -20.50
CA LEU A 207 -24.08 -15.74 -21.63
C LEU A 207 -25.58 -15.72 -21.28
N PRO A 208 -26.32 -14.67 -21.64
CA PRO A 208 -27.76 -14.59 -21.42
C PRO A 208 -28.52 -15.81 -21.95
N GLY A 209 -29.30 -16.45 -21.08
CA GLY A 209 -30.06 -17.66 -21.43
C GLY A 209 -29.23 -18.92 -21.62
N SER A 210 -27.96 -18.92 -21.25
CA SER A 210 -27.03 -20.03 -21.39
C SER A 210 -26.29 -20.31 -20.08
N LYS A 211 -25.64 -21.46 -19.99
CA LYS A 211 -24.69 -21.78 -18.93
C LYS A 211 -23.23 -21.58 -19.35
N GLU A 212 -22.98 -21.26 -20.62
CA GLU A 212 -21.63 -21.04 -21.15
C GLU A 212 -20.99 -19.76 -20.57
N PRO A 213 -19.71 -19.80 -20.17
CA PRO A 213 -18.99 -18.62 -19.72
C PRO A 213 -18.98 -17.52 -20.80
N GLU A 214 -19.30 -16.27 -20.40
CA GLU A 214 -19.26 -15.11 -21.31
C GLU A 214 -17.84 -14.55 -21.47
N GLY A 215 -16.99 -14.75 -20.46
CA GLY A 215 -15.63 -14.22 -20.40
C GLY A 215 -15.26 -13.67 -19.03
N LEU A 216 -16.15 -12.92 -18.38
CA LEU A 216 -15.90 -12.27 -17.10
C LEU A 216 -15.94 -13.27 -15.94
N VAL A 217 -14.92 -13.16 -15.07
CA VAL A 217 -14.76 -13.94 -13.84
C VAL A 217 -14.47 -12.98 -12.69
N GLN A 218 -15.11 -13.18 -11.53
CA GLN A 218 -15.07 -12.24 -10.41
C GLN A 218 -14.66 -12.92 -9.10
N GLU A 219 -13.94 -12.17 -8.27
CA GLU A 219 -13.55 -12.47 -6.89
C GLU A 219 -12.92 -13.88 -6.74
N MET A 220 -13.42 -14.73 -5.86
CA MET A 220 -12.83 -16.05 -5.62
C MET A 220 -12.77 -16.96 -6.85
N ALA A 221 -13.56 -16.69 -7.88
CA ALA A 221 -13.47 -17.44 -9.14
C ALA A 221 -12.20 -17.14 -9.93
N VAL A 222 -11.55 -15.99 -9.71
CA VAL A 222 -10.25 -15.63 -10.29
C VAL A 222 -9.15 -16.62 -9.91
N ALA A 223 -9.24 -17.21 -8.72
CA ALA A 223 -8.26 -18.17 -8.22
C ALA A 223 -8.02 -19.36 -9.15
N ALA A 224 -9.04 -19.79 -9.92
CA ALA A 224 -8.91 -20.87 -10.91
C ALA A 224 -7.87 -20.59 -12.01
N PHE A 225 -7.53 -19.31 -12.24
CA PHE A 225 -6.57 -18.88 -13.25
C PHE A 225 -5.17 -18.62 -12.68
N THR A 226 -5.02 -18.49 -11.37
CA THR A 226 -3.77 -18.03 -10.74
C THR A 226 -2.58 -18.93 -11.09
N ASP A 227 -2.76 -20.26 -11.07
CA ASP A 227 -1.68 -21.20 -11.35
C ASP A 227 -1.31 -21.28 -12.84
N TYR A 228 -2.24 -20.90 -13.72
CA TYR A 228 -2.07 -20.99 -15.17
C TYR A 228 -1.64 -19.66 -15.79
N ALA A 229 -2.18 -18.57 -15.30
CA ALA A 229 -1.87 -17.23 -15.80
C ALA A 229 -0.52 -16.69 -15.29
N THR A 230 0.18 -17.43 -14.46
CA THR A 230 1.56 -17.12 -14.06
C THR A 230 2.48 -18.17 -14.70
N PRO A 231 3.07 -17.88 -15.88
CA PRO A 231 4.01 -18.82 -16.50
C PRO A 231 5.16 -19.13 -15.55
N VAL A 232 5.50 -20.42 -15.43
CA VAL A 232 6.69 -20.83 -14.68
C VAL A 232 7.91 -20.18 -15.33
N ARG A 233 8.61 -19.37 -14.57
CA ARG A 233 9.82 -18.65 -15.04
C ARG A 233 11.02 -19.08 -14.25
N GLU A 234 12.18 -18.89 -14.84
CA GLU A 234 13.42 -19.03 -14.09
C GLU A 234 13.46 -18.00 -12.97
N ARG A 235 13.79 -18.47 -11.77
CA ARG A 235 13.87 -17.64 -10.55
C ARG A 235 14.74 -16.40 -10.75
N SER A 236 15.83 -16.52 -11.51
CA SER A 236 16.72 -15.41 -11.83
C SER A 236 16.02 -14.26 -12.57
N VAL A 237 15.02 -14.57 -13.41
CA VAL A 237 14.22 -13.57 -14.11
C VAL A 237 13.29 -12.88 -13.13
N GLU A 238 12.56 -13.63 -12.28
CA GLU A 238 11.66 -13.05 -11.28
C GLU A 238 12.42 -12.14 -10.30
N LEU A 239 13.58 -12.54 -9.83
CA LEU A 239 14.41 -11.74 -8.93
C LEU A 239 14.87 -10.41 -9.56
N LYS A 240 15.26 -10.40 -10.83
CA LYS A 240 15.58 -9.15 -11.56
C LYS A 240 14.38 -8.21 -11.71
N LEU A 241 13.18 -8.77 -11.89
CA LEU A 241 11.96 -7.95 -11.96
C LEU A 241 11.61 -7.34 -10.59
N ILE A 242 11.83 -8.07 -9.50
CA ILE A 242 11.67 -7.55 -8.14
C ILE A 242 12.67 -6.41 -7.87
N GLU A 243 13.95 -6.60 -8.21
CA GLU A 243 14.96 -5.54 -8.09
C GLU A 243 14.55 -4.27 -8.86
N LYS A 244 14.08 -4.44 -10.10
CA LYS A 244 13.55 -3.33 -10.92
C LYS A 244 12.35 -2.65 -10.28
N ALA A 245 11.43 -3.42 -9.70
CA ALA A 245 10.25 -2.89 -8.99
C ALA A 245 10.68 -2.09 -7.75
N VAL A 246 11.60 -2.60 -6.94
CA VAL A 246 12.16 -1.91 -5.77
C VAL A 246 12.80 -0.57 -6.17
N ALA A 247 13.59 -0.55 -7.24
CA ALA A 247 14.20 0.67 -7.77
C ALA A 247 13.12 1.68 -8.26
N HIS A 248 12.02 1.18 -8.83
CA HIS A 248 10.89 2.03 -9.23
C HIS A 248 10.21 2.68 -8.02
N TYR A 249 9.92 1.92 -6.95
CA TYR A 249 9.40 2.50 -5.71
C TYR A 249 10.34 3.56 -5.13
N ALA A 250 11.63 3.27 -5.07
CA ALA A 250 12.63 4.24 -4.62
C ALA A 250 12.61 5.54 -5.44
N SER A 251 12.31 5.48 -6.74
CA SER A 251 12.25 6.66 -7.62
C SER A 251 11.11 7.62 -7.29
N PHE A 252 10.14 7.18 -6.50
CA PHE A 252 9.03 7.97 -5.98
C PHE A 252 9.19 8.42 -4.51
N GLY A 253 10.40 8.36 -3.96
CA GLY A 253 10.67 8.83 -2.60
C GLY A 253 10.29 7.82 -1.52
N ILE A 254 9.90 6.60 -1.90
CA ILE A 254 9.48 5.56 -0.96
C ILE A 254 10.72 4.89 -0.38
N THR A 255 10.81 4.84 0.95
CA THR A 255 11.89 4.17 1.70
C THR A 255 11.42 2.90 2.40
N THR A 256 10.09 2.69 2.45
CA THR A 256 9.45 1.46 2.91
C THR A 256 8.27 1.14 1.99
N ALA A 257 8.39 0.08 1.21
CA ALA A 257 7.37 -0.42 0.30
C ALA A 257 6.50 -1.48 1.00
N ALA A 258 5.26 -1.62 0.55
CA ALA A 258 4.36 -2.69 0.99
C ALA A 258 4.27 -3.82 -0.04
N GLU A 259 4.19 -5.06 0.46
CA GLU A 259 3.79 -6.25 -0.30
C GLU A 259 2.69 -6.96 0.47
N HIS A 260 1.47 -6.58 0.22
CA HIS A 260 0.33 -7.15 0.91
C HIS A 260 -0.31 -8.29 0.11
N LEU A 261 -0.74 -9.34 0.82
CA LEU A 261 -1.31 -10.56 0.26
C LEU A 261 -0.27 -11.47 -0.43
N VAL A 262 0.86 -11.72 0.25
CA VAL A 262 1.85 -12.69 -0.25
C VAL A 262 1.23 -14.07 -0.33
N LEU A 263 0.97 -14.53 -1.54
CA LEU A 263 0.38 -15.85 -1.81
C LEU A 263 1.37 -16.99 -1.49
N PRO A 264 0.89 -18.22 -1.20
CA PRO A 264 1.75 -19.35 -0.84
C PRO A 264 2.91 -19.59 -1.81
N GLN A 265 2.68 -19.50 -3.11
CA GLN A 265 3.68 -19.70 -4.16
C GLN A 265 4.72 -18.58 -4.25
N LYS A 266 4.44 -17.40 -3.68
CA LYS A 266 5.33 -16.23 -3.70
C LYS A 266 6.16 -16.06 -2.41
N LEU A 267 5.83 -16.79 -1.34
CA LEU A 267 6.52 -16.65 -0.06
C LEU A 267 8.03 -16.96 -0.18
N ALA A 268 8.39 -18.06 -0.83
CA ALA A 268 9.79 -18.43 -1.03
C ALA A 268 10.54 -17.46 -1.96
N LEU A 269 9.83 -16.84 -2.90
CA LEU A 269 10.43 -15.88 -3.84
C LEU A 269 10.81 -14.57 -3.14
N ILE A 270 9.90 -14.00 -2.34
CA ILE A 270 10.19 -12.75 -1.61
C ILE A 270 11.30 -12.95 -0.56
N GLN A 271 11.32 -14.11 0.11
CA GLN A 271 12.40 -14.48 1.03
C GLN A 271 13.74 -14.63 0.31
N ALA A 272 13.74 -15.15 -0.90
CA ALA A 272 14.95 -15.25 -1.70
C ALA A 272 15.45 -13.88 -2.16
N ALA A 273 14.56 -12.98 -2.57
CA ALA A 273 14.94 -11.61 -2.92
C ALA A 273 15.64 -10.90 -1.74
N ALA A 274 15.12 -11.06 -0.52
CA ALA A 274 15.79 -10.61 0.69
C ALA A 274 17.15 -11.31 0.89
N GLY A 275 17.19 -12.63 0.69
CA GLY A 275 18.38 -13.46 0.79
C GLY A 275 19.53 -12.98 -0.08
N GLU A 276 19.23 -12.55 -1.28
CA GLU A 276 20.18 -12.02 -2.27
C GLU A 276 20.46 -10.51 -2.08
N GLY A 277 19.83 -9.84 -1.11
CA GLY A 277 20.08 -8.42 -0.81
C GLY A 277 19.51 -7.46 -1.86
N LEU A 278 18.41 -7.83 -2.53
CA LEU A 278 17.83 -7.03 -3.62
C LEU A 278 17.00 -5.83 -3.13
N PHE A 279 16.75 -5.72 -1.84
CA PHE A 279 15.95 -4.65 -1.27
C PHE A 279 16.81 -3.44 -0.89
N SER A 280 16.93 -2.48 -1.80
CA SER A 280 17.57 -1.19 -1.54
C SER A 280 16.75 -0.26 -0.64
N ILE A 281 15.46 -0.57 -0.43
CA ILE A 281 14.53 0.04 0.52
C ILE A 281 13.91 -1.08 1.36
N ASP A 282 13.28 -0.74 2.49
CA ASP A 282 12.56 -1.74 3.27
C ASP A 282 11.32 -2.23 2.54
N VAL A 283 10.98 -3.51 2.74
CA VAL A 283 9.75 -4.13 2.27
C VAL A 283 9.00 -4.73 3.46
N VAL A 284 7.78 -4.25 3.69
CA VAL A 284 6.86 -4.82 4.68
C VAL A 284 5.89 -5.73 3.97
N ALA A 285 5.91 -7.01 4.30
CA ALA A 285 5.11 -8.04 3.67
C ALA A 285 4.04 -8.59 4.61
N THR A 286 2.86 -8.92 4.08
CA THR A 286 1.81 -9.62 4.81
C THR A 286 1.39 -10.87 4.06
N PRO A 287 1.73 -12.08 4.59
CA PRO A 287 1.24 -13.33 4.06
C PRO A 287 -0.30 -13.38 3.97
N ALA A 288 -0.80 -14.01 2.93
CA ALA A 288 -2.22 -14.23 2.72
C ALA A 288 -2.83 -15.14 3.81
N PHE A 289 -4.09 -14.93 4.13
CA PHE A 289 -4.82 -15.64 5.20
C PHE A 289 -4.73 -17.17 5.11
N MET A 290 -4.62 -17.73 3.92
CA MET A 290 -4.45 -19.18 3.70
C MET A 290 -3.13 -19.75 4.24
N LEU A 291 -2.17 -18.88 4.54
CA LEU A 291 -0.91 -19.22 5.22
C LEU A 291 -0.99 -19.09 6.75
N ALA A 292 -2.11 -18.58 7.29
CA ALA A 292 -2.20 -18.20 8.70
C ALA A 292 -1.96 -19.40 9.65
N GLU A 293 -2.65 -20.54 9.44
CA GLU A 293 -2.48 -21.72 10.30
C GLU A 293 -1.03 -22.21 10.33
N LYS A 294 -0.35 -22.17 9.19
CA LYS A 294 1.05 -22.59 9.07
C LYS A 294 2.01 -21.62 9.77
N LEU A 295 1.86 -20.32 9.50
CA LEU A 295 2.87 -19.33 9.91
C LEU A 295 2.64 -18.76 11.31
N VAL A 296 1.39 -18.61 11.75
CA VAL A 296 1.07 -18.03 13.07
C VAL A 296 1.49 -18.97 14.20
N GLY A 297 1.39 -20.28 13.99
CA GLY A 297 1.83 -21.30 14.95
C GLY A 297 3.32 -21.65 14.88
N ASP A 298 4.06 -21.15 13.89
CA ASP A 298 5.47 -21.46 13.70
C ASP A 298 6.34 -20.54 14.58
N ALA A 299 6.91 -21.10 15.66
CA ALA A 299 7.79 -20.36 16.57
C ALA A 299 9.09 -19.87 15.91
N GLN A 300 9.47 -20.40 14.75
CA GLN A 300 10.65 -19.96 13.99
C GLN A 300 10.33 -18.81 13.03
N PHE A 301 9.05 -18.58 12.71
CA PHE A 301 8.64 -17.48 11.85
C PHE A 301 8.69 -16.16 12.61
N ARG A 302 9.52 -15.24 12.14
CA ARG A 302 9.81 -13.97 12.84
C ARG A 302 8.87 -12.85 12.39
N TRP A 303 7.85 -12.59 13.19
CA TRP A 303 6.96 -11.45 12.98
C TRP A 303 7.60 -10.13 13.43
N ARG A 304 7.37 -9.07 12.68
CA ARG A 304 7.78 -7.68 12.96
C ARG A 304 9.30 -7.47 13.13
N GLN A 305 10.13 -8.36 12.60
CA GLN A 305 11.58 -8.24 12.58
C GLN A 305 12.08 -8.18 11.15
N TYR A 306 13.02 -7.25 10.88
CA TYR A 306 13.67 -7.17 9.58
C TYR A 306 14.75 -8.24 9.43
N ASP A 307 14.77 -8.88 8.28
CA ASP A 307 15.89 -9.67 7.77
C ASP A 307 16.22 -9.16 6.37
N ARG A 308 17.39 -8.54 6.22
CA ARG A 308 17.90 -7.99 4.94
C ARG A 308 16.85 -7.18 4.16
N GLY A 309 16.22 -6.23 4.84
CA GLY A 309 15.24 -5.33 4.25
C GLY A 309 13.81 -5.88 4.14
N LEU A 310 13.56 -7.16 4.47
CA LEU A 310 12.23 -7.77 4.50
C LEU A 310 11.71 -7.89 5.93
N LYS A 311 10.47 -7.49 6.15
CA LYS A 311 9.74 -7.71 7.41
C LYS A 311 8.36 -8.28 7.15
N PHE A 312 8.00 -9.36 7.83
CA PHE A 312 6.62 -9.85 7.88
C PHE A 312 5.86 -9.19 9.03
N SER A 313 4.85 -8.38 8.72
CA SER A 313 4.13 -7.58 9.70
C SER A 313 2.96 -8.32 10.33
N GLY A 314 2.15 -9.02 9.54
CA GLY A 314 0.95 -9.70 9.99
C GLY A 314 0.29 -10.51 8.87
N ILE A 315 -0.96 -10.93 9.08
CA ILE A 315 -1.74 -11.71 8.12
C ILE A 315 -2.74 -10.80 7.39
N LYS A 316 -2.85 -10.97 6.07
CA LYS A 316 -3.80 -10.25 5.20
C LYS A 316 -4.97 -11.14 4.80
N VAL A 317 -6.19 -10.60 4.93
CA VAL A 317 -7.42 -11.19 4.38
C VAL A 317 -8.15 -10.18 3.50
N ALA A 318 -8.73 -10.63 2.39
CA ALA A 318 -9.65 -9.85 1.57
C ALA A 318 -11.09 -10.21 1.96
N VAL A 319 -11.78 -9.28 2.63
CA VAL A 319 -13.14 -9.52 3.14
C VAL A 319 -14.19 -9.32 2.05
N ASP A 320 -13.96 -8.37 1.15
CA ASP A 320 -14.85 -8.06 0.03
C ASP A 320 -14.10 -7.69 -1.26
N GLY A 321 -14.84 -7.27 -2.27
CA GLY A 321 -14.30 -6.87 -3.55
C GLY A 321 -14.12 -5.36 -3.73
N SER A 322 -14.26 -4.86 -4.98
CA SER A 322 -13.95 -3.49 -5.37
C SER A 322 -15.20 -2.63 -5.62
N PRO A 323 -15.19 -1.34 -5.21
CA PRO A 323 -16.37 -0.46 -5.39
C PRO A 323 -16.64 -0.13 -6.86
N GLN A 324 -15.61 0.13 -7.67
CA GLN A 324 -15.76 0.43 -9.10
C GLN A 324 -16.20 -0.79 -9.91
N GLY A 325 -15.90 -2.00 -9.42
CA GLY A 325 -16.37 -3.27 -9.98
C GLY A 325 -17.73 -3.71 -9.45
N LYS A 326 -18.31 -2.96 -8.50
CA LYS A 326 -19.60 -3.27 -7.84
C LYS A 326 -19.62 -4.61 -7.10
N THR A 327 -18.46 -5.02 -6.60
CA THR A 327 -18.27 -6.24 -5.79
C THR A 327 -17.95 -5.94 -4.32
N ALA A 328 -17.67 -4.69 -3.95
CA ALA A 328 -17.55 -4.27 -2.55
C ALA A 328 -18.87 -4.55 -1.80
N PHE A 329 -18.77 -5.12 -0.58
CA PHE A 329 -19.93 -5.59 0.17
C PHE A 329 -20.56 -4.44 0.98
N LEU A 330 -21.80 -4.09 0.62
CA LEU A 330 -22.50 -2.90 1.11
C LEU A 330 -23.74 -3.26 1.93
N THR A 331 -24.06 -2.44 2.92
CA THR A 331 -25.32 -2.49 3.66
C THR A 331 -26.50 -2.01 2.81
N GLU A 332 -26.25 -1.07 1.88
CA GLU A 332 -27.23 -0.59 0.91
C GLU A 332 -26.82 -0.94 -0.53
N PRO A 333 -27.77 -1.26 -1.43
CA PRO A 333 -27.43 -1.68 -2.79
C PRO A 333 -26.76 -0.55 -3.60
N TYR A 334 -26.01 -0.97 -4.62
CA TYR A 334 -25.60 -0.08 -5.69
C TYR A 334 -26.81 0.45 -6.45
N LEU A 335 -26.76 1.71 -6.88
CA LEU A 335 -27.84 2.32 -7.68
C LEU A 335 -27.83 1.85 -9.15
N THR A 336 -26.70 1.37 -9.63
CA THR A 336 -26.52 0.87 -10.99
C THR A 336 -26.37 -0.66 -10.98
N ARG A 337 -26.90 -1.32 -12.02
CA ARG A 337 -26.78 -2.77 -12.16
C ARG A 337 -25.33 -3.19 -12.38
N ALA A 338 -24.93 -4.33 -11.82
CA ALA A 338 -23.73 -5.05 -12.23
C ALA A 338 -24.09 -6.14 -13.23
N GLU A 339 -23.16 -6.49 -14.12
CA GLU A 339 -23.35 -7.61 -15.05
C GLU A 339 -23.57 -8.91 -14.25
N GLY A 340 -24.58 -9.69 -14.65
CA GLY A 340 -24.92 -10.94 -13.98
C GLY A 340 -25.64 -10.82 -12.63
N SER A 341 -25.88 -9.62 -12.11
CA SER A 341 -26.58 -9.40 -10.84
C SER A 341 -28.08 -9.17 -11.00
N GLY A 342 -28.87 -9.55 -9.97
CA GLY A 342 -30.27 -9.20 -9.85
C GLY A 342 -30.50 -7.68 -9.61
N VAL A 343 -31.76 -7.30 -9.33
CA VAL A 343 -32.17 -5.89 -9.14
C VAL A 343 -31.46 -5.23 -7.95
N GLU A 344 -31.13 -5.99 -6.89
CA GLU A 344 -30.42 -5.50 -5.70
C GLU A 344 -29.03 -6.10 -5.61
N ASN A 345 -28.03 -5.40 -6.20
CA ASN A 345 -26.64 -5.75 -6.02
C ASN A 345 -26.06 -5.00 -4.80
N ARG A 346 -25.55 -5.76 -3.82
CA ARG A 346 -24.83 -5.24 -2.64
C ARG A 346 -23.35 -5.66 -2.62
N GLY A 347 -22.85 -6.22 -3.73
CA GLY A 347 -21.59 -6.94 -3.69
C GLY A 347 -21.68 -8.22 -2.86
N PHE A 348 -20.55 -8.73 -2.44
CA PHE A 348 -20.50 -9.96 -1.62
C PHE A 348 -19.25 -10.02 -0.76
N ALA A 349 -19.36 -10.76 0.36
CA ALA A 349 -18.22 -11.08 1.19
C ALA A 349 -17.45 -12.28 0.59
N ASN A 350 -16.12 -12.16 0.55
CA ASN A 350 -15.21 -13.22 0.06
C ASN A 350 -14.94 -14.29 1.13
N VAL A 351 -15.28 -14.00 2.38
CA VAL A 351 -15.08 -14.87 3.55
C VAL A 351 -16.32 -14.88 4.42
N SER A 352 -16.67 -16.04 5.01
CA SER A 352 -17.78 -16.09 5.95
C SER A 352 -17.43 -15.39 7.28
N GLN A 353 -18.43 -14.88 8.00
CA GLN A 353 -18.22 -14.29 9.34
C GLN A 353 -17.57 -15.29 10.30
N LYS A 354 -17.94 -16.58 10.20
CA LYS A 354 -17.38 -17.66 11.03
C LYS A 354 -15.87 -17.80 10.79
N ASP A 355 -15.45 -17.85 9.54
CA ASP A 355 -14.04 -18.04 9.17
C ASP A 355 -13.22 -16.79 9.50
N LEU A 356 -13.80 -15.60 9.29
CA LEU A 356 -13.17 -14.34 9.70
C LEU A 356 -12.97 -14.29 11.22
N ASN A 357 -13.98 -14.68 12.02
CA ASN A 357 -13.86 -14.77 13.47
C ASN A 357 -12.78 -15.77 13.90
N ALA A 358 -12.68 -16.92 13.23
CA ALA A 358 -11.65 -17.92 13.50
C ALA A 358 -10.24 -17.37 13.21
N LEU A 359 -10.07 -16.68 12.09
CA LEU A 359 -8.80 -16.07 11.69
C LEU A 359 -8.35 -14.98 12.70
N PHE A 360 -9.26 -14.09 13.12
CA PHE A 360 -8.97 -13.08 14.14
C PHE A 360 -8.59 -13.71 15.48
N ASN A 361 -9.30 -14.75 15.92
CA ASN A 361 -8.97 -15.47 17.13
C ASN A 361 -7.57 -16.08 17.08
N LEU A 362 -7.22 -16.76 15.97
CA LEU A 362 -5.92 -17.38 15.78
C LEU A 362 -4.78 -16.36 15.86
N THR A 363 -4.90 -15.26 15.11
CA THR A 363 -3.84 -14.24 15.03
C THR A 363 -3.68 -13.48 16.33
N TYR A 364 -4.77 -13.09 17.01
CA TYR A 364 -4.73 -12.33 18.26
C TYR A 364 -4.15 -13.13 19.41
N GLN A 365 -4.47 -14.42 19.51
CA GLN A 365 -3.89 -15.30 20.54
C GLN A 365 -2.36 -15.38 20.45
N GLN A 366 -1.79 -15.21 19.26
CA GLN A 366 -0.36 -15.27 19.02
C GLN A 366 0.30 -13.88 18.87
N GLY A 367 -0.47 -12.80 19.08
CA GLY A 367 0.05 -11.43 18.97
C GLY A 367 0.41 -11.01 17.55
N VAL A 368 -0.18 -11.64 16.53
CA VAL A 368 0.04 -11.34 15.12
C VAL A 368 -0.95 -10.30 14.64
N GLN A 369 -0.46 -9.25 13.96
CA GLN A 369 -1.29 -8.16 13.44
C GLN A 369 -2.20 -8.63 12.30
N MET A 370 -3.41 -8.06 12.24
CA MET A 370 -4.36 -8.31 11.16
C MET A 370 -4.45 -7.15 10.20
N TYR A 371 -4.49 -7.47 8.91
CA TYR A 371 -4.72 -6.57 7.79
C TYR A 371 -5.95 -7.05 7.03
N ALA A 372 -7.05 -6.32 7.11
CA ALA A 372 -8.32 -6.68 6.49
C ALA A 372 -8.66 -5.70 5.37
N HIS A 373 -8.73 -6.20 4.12
CA HIS A 373 -9.25 -5.44 3.00
C HIS A 373 -10.77 -5.29 3.16
N CYS A 374 -11.24 -4.07 3.25
CA CYS A 374 -12.66 -3.73 3.33
C CYS A 374 -12.94 -2.46 2.54
N ASN A 375 -13.60 -2.60 1.41
CA ASN A 375 -14.07 -1.48 0.61
C ASN A 375 -15.48 -1.03 1.01
N GLY A 376 -16.35 -1.98 1.32
CA GLY A 376 -17.74 -1.71 1.67
C GLY A 376 -18.00 -1.66 3.17
N ASP A 377 -19.00 -0.89 3.54
CA ASP A 377 -19.41 -0.69 4.93
C ASP A 377 -19.91 -1.98 5.61
N ALA A 378 -20.53 -2.91 4.88
CA ALA A 378 -20.89 -4.22 5.42
C ALA A 378 -19.67 -5.10 5.71
N ALA A 379 -18.62 -5.02 4.89
CA ALA A 379 -17.36 -5.71 5.17
C ALA A 379 -16.66 -5.13 6.40
N VAL A 380 -16.71 -3.80 6.59
CA VAL A 380 -16.22 -3.13 7.81
C VAL A 380 -16.97 -3.64 9.05
N ASP A 381 -18.30 -3.79 8.99
CA ASP A 381 -19.09 -4.34 10.10
C ASP A 381 -18.66 -5.77 10.45
N MET A 382 -18.36 -6.60 9.44
CA MET A 382 -17.85 -7.95 9.67
C MET A 382 -16.52 -7.95 10.43
N VAL A 383 -15.60 -7.05 10.09
CA VAL A 383 -14.30 -6.92 10.79
C VAL A 383 -14.49 -6.38 12.21
N ILE A 384 -15.34 -5.38 12.42
CA ILE A 384 -15.66 -4.87 13.76
C ILE A 384 -16.20 -6.00 14.65
N GLN A 385 -17.09 -6.84 14.10
CA GLN A 385 -17.63 -8.00 14.82
C GLN A 385 -16.52 -9.02 15.15
N ALA A 386 -15.69 -9.41 14.16
CA ALA A 386 -14.62 -10.37 14.36
C ALA A 386 -13.59 -9.88 15.39
N HIS A 387 -13.22 -8.58 15.32
CA HIS A 387 -12.36 -7.95 16.29
C HIS A 387 -12.94 -8.03 17.72
N ARG A 388 -14.21 -7.62 17.91
CA ARG A 388 -14.88 -7.67 19.21
C ARG A 388 -14.91 -9.08 19.79
N GLU A 389 -15.21 -10.09 18.97
CA GLU A 389 -15.23 -11.50 19.39
C GLU A 389 -13.83 -12.01 19.78
N ALA A 390 -12.79 -11.63 19.04
CA ALA A 390 -11.42 -11.99 19.34
C ALA A 390 -10.94 -11.33 20.63
N MET A 391 -11.20 -10.03 20.83
CA MET A 391 -10.82 -9.29 22.04
C MET A 391 -11.50 -9.85 23.30
N LYS A 392 -12.77 -10.28 23.23
CA LYS A 392 -13.46 -10.94 24.35
C LYS A 392 -12.77 -12.22 24.82
N LYS A 393 -12.10 -12.93 23.91
CA LYS A 393 -11.42 -14.21 24.20
C LYS A 393 -9.98 -14.02 24.67
N LEU A 394 -9.43 -12.81 24.51
CA LEU A 394 -8.09 -12.51 25.01
C LEU A 394 -8.11 -12.25 26.52
N ALA A 395 -7.18 -12.89 27.23
CA ALA A 395 -6.97 -12.64 28.66
C ALA A 395 -6.33 -11.27 28.96
N LYS A 396 -5.81 -10.57 27.94
CA LYS A 396 -5.11 -9.29 28.03
C LYS A 396 -5.99 -8.16 27.49
N SER A 397 -6.38 -7.23 28.34
CA SER A 397 -7.17 -6.06 27.98
C SER A 397 -6.38 -4.93 27.31
N ASP A 398 -5.04 -4.96 27.41
CA ASP A 398 -4.11 -3.91 26.92
C ASP A 398 -3.33 -4.32 25.67
N TYR A 399 -3.80 -5.34 24.94
CA TYR A 399 -3.16 -5.79 23.71
C TYR A 399 -3.18 -4.70 22.62
N ASP A 400 -1.99 -4.22 22.26
CA ASP A 400 -1.81 -3.30 21.11
C ASP A 400 -1.84 -4.11 19.80
N HIS A 401 -3.05 -4.26 19.24
CA HIS A 401 -3.28 -5.09 18.07
C HIS A 401 -3.00 -4.35 16.76
N ARG A 402 -3.21 -3.02 16.71
CA ARG A 402 -3.11 -2.16 15.52
C ARG A 402 -3.70 -2.83 14.27
N THR A 403 -4.90 -3.39 14.41
CA THR A 403 -5.59 -4.00 13.29
C THR A 403 -5.84 -2.97 12.21
N VAL A 404 -5.33 -3.24 11.01
CA VAL A 404 -5.42 -2.35 9.85
C VAL A 404 -6.63 -2.73 9.02
N ILE A 405 -7.50 -1.75 8.75
CA ILE A 405 -8.61 -1.91 7.81
C ILE A 405 -8.23 -1.16 6.53
N ILE A 406 -7.85 -1.94 5.53
CA ILE A 406 -7.34 -1.43 4.26
C ILE A 406 -8.50 -0.95 3.42
N HIS A 407 -8.31 0.18 2.79
CA HIS A 407 -9.22 1.00 2.01
C HIS A 407 -10.23 1.78 2.86
N SER A 408 -11.05 1.13 3.70
CA SER A 408 -12.13 1.81 4.41
C SER A 408 -12.84 2.81 3.48
N GLN A 409 -13.14 2.33 2.24
CA GLN A 409 -13.44 3.20 1.10
C GLN A 409 -14.83 3.80 1.20
N ILE A 410 -15.83 2.94 1.42
CA ILE A 410 -17.22 3.31 1.60
C ILE A 410 -17.56 3.03 3.05
N MET A 411 -17.68 4.08 3.84
CA MET A 411 -17.91 3.97 5.28
C MET A 411 -19.16 4.73 5.70
N ARG A 412 -19.66 4.39 6.90
CA ARG A 412 -20.64 5.17 7.64
C ARG A 412 -19.97 5.91 8.80
N SER A 413 -20.56 7.01 9.24
CA SER A 413 -20.01 7.82 10.34
C SER A 413 -19.95 7.06 11.67
N ASP A 414 -20.95 6.19 11.96
CA ASP A 414 -20.97 5.35 13.16
C ASP A 414 -19.78 4.36 13.23
N GLN A 415 -19.25 3.94 12.08
CA GLN A 415 -18.08 3.07 12.03
C GLN A 415 -16.79 3.80 12.44
N LEU A 416 -16.68 5.11 12.23
CA LEU A 416 -15.56 5.91 12.73
C LEU A 416 -15.54 5.99 14.27
N ASP A 417 -16.72 6.06 14.90
CA ASP A 417 -16.82 5.94 16.36
C ASP A 417 -16.36 4.58 16.87
N ALA A 418 -16.75 3.50 16.18
CA ALA A 418 -16.27 2.15 16.49
C ALA A 418 -14.75 2.02 16.28
N TYR A 419 -14.18 2.64 15.24
CA TYR A 419 -12.73 2.63 15.00
C TYR A 419 -11.97 3.30 16.15
N ARG A 420 -12.46 4.44 16.63
CA ARG A 420 -11.88 5.12 17.79
C ARG A 420 -11.98 4.26 19.06
N GLU A 421 -13.16 3.73 19.37
CA GLU A 421 -13.41 2.89 20.56
C GLU A 421 -12.51 1.67 20.57
N LEU A 422 -12.44 0.98 19.44
CA LEU A 422 -11.73 -0.30 19.27
C LEU A 422 -10.26 -0.12 18.85
N LYS A 423 -9.75 1.11 18.69
CA LYS A 423 -8.40 1.43 18.23
C LYS A 423 -8.06 0.76 16.89
N LEU A 424 -9.02 0.65 15.99
CA LEU A 424 -8.82 0.16 14.63
C LEU A 424 -8.13 1.24 13.80
N PHE A 425 -7.26 0.83 12.88
CA PHE A 425 -6.44 1.73 12.09
C PHE A 425 -6.82 1.63 10.60
N PRO A 426 -7.49 2.63 10.01
CA PRO A 426 -7.73 2.65 8.58
C PRO A 426 -6.48 3.06 7.79
N THR A 427 -6.22 2.41 6.66
CA THR A 427 -5.38 2.95 5.60
C THR A 427 -6.27 3.28 4.42
N PHE A 428 -6.41 4.57 4.09
CA PHE A 428 -7.34 5.06 3.09
C PHE A 428 -6.77 5.03 1.67
N PHE A 429 -7.65 5.18 0.67
CA PHE A 429 -7.29 5.14 -0.73
C PHE A 429 -7.90 6.33 -1.50
N THR A 430 -7.35 7.53 -1.31
CA THR A 430 -7.93 8.77 -1.86
C THR A 430 -7.80 8.90 -3.37
N ASN A 431 -6.92 8.12 -4.03
CA ASN A 431 -6.84 8.11 -5.49
C ASN A 431 -8.17 7.69 -6.16
N HIS A 432 -9.04 6.96 -5.46
CA HIS A 432 -10.40 6.66 -5.91
C HIS A 432 -11.22 7.91 -6.23
N VAL A 433 -10.98 9.02 -5.54
CA VAL A 433 -11.64 10.30 -5.82
C VAL A 433 -11.33 10.75 -7.25
N PHE A 434 -10.06 10.67 -7.67
CA PHE A 434 -9.67 11.07 -9.01
C PHE A 434 -10.07 10.04 -10.05
N TYR A 435 -9.65 8.78 -9.87
CA TYR A 435 -9.81 7.79 -10.93
C TYR A 435 -11.26 7.37 -11.14
N TRP A 436 -12.08 7.27 -10.09
CA TRP A 436 -13.44 6.73 -10.15
C TRP A 436 -14.50 7.63 -9.50
N GLY A 437 -14.22 8.91 -9.29
CA GLY A 437 -15.16 9.81 -8.60
C GLY A 437 -16.54 9.89 -9.27
N GLU A 438 -16.59 10.00 -10.59
CA GLU A 438 -17.82 9.99 -11.37
C GLU A 438 -18.53 8.63 -11.29
N THR A 439 -17.76 7.54 -11.40
CA THR A 439 -18.27 6.17 -11.28
C THR A 439 -18.90 5.95 -9.90
N HIS A 440 -18.25 6.41 -8.83
CA HIS A 440 -18.80 6.30 -7.48
C HIS A 440 -20.06 7.13 -7.30
N ARG A 441 -20.11 8.34 -7.86
CA ARG A 441 -21.32 9.17 -7.82
C ARG A 441 -22.50 8.48 -8.50
N ASN A 442 -22.27 7.84 -9.64
CA ASN A 442 -23.28 7.09 -10.36
C ASN A 442 -23.72 5.83 -9.62
N ASN A 443 -22.76 5.08 -9.07
CA ASN A 443 -23.00 3.78 -8.44
C ASN A 443 -23.59 3.88 -7.04
N LEU A 444 -23.25 4.93 -6.29
CA LEU A 444 -23.59 5.07 -4.86
C LEU A 444 -24.55 6.22 -4.57
N GLY A 445 -24.72 7.16 -5.50
CA GLY A 445 -25.39 8.44 -5.25
C GLY A 445 -24.46 9.47 -4.62
N VAL A 446 -24.92 10.71 -4.56
CA VAL A 446 -24.11 11.87 -4.17
C VAL A 446 -23.64 11.77 -2.71
N GLU A 447 -24.50 11.36 -1.80
CA GLU A 447 -24.24 11.33 -0.35
C GLU A 447 -23.11 10.33 -0.03
N ARG A 448 -23.28 9.05 -0.40
CA ARG A 448 -22.27 8.01 -0.16
C ARG A 448 -20.96 8.29 -0.89
N ALA A 449 -21.05 8.78 -2.15
CA ALA A 449 -19.86 9.12 -2.93
C ALA A 449 -19.06 10.28 -2.33
N ASN A 450 -19.72 11.29 -1.74
CA ASN A 450 -19.03 12.38 -1.06
C ASN A 450 -18.30 11.93 0.22
N PHE A 451 -18.70 10.83 0.82
CA PHE A 451 -18.11 10.29 2.05
C PHE A 451 -17.05 9.19 1.79
N ILE A 452 -16.67 8.89 0.55
CA ILE A 452 -15.60 7.92 0.28
C ILE A 452 -14.26 8.41 0.83
N SER A 453 -13.46 7.49 1.40
CA SER A 453 -12.19 7.81 2.07
C SER A 453 -12.33 9.05 2.98
N PRO A 454 -13.05 8.97 4.11
CA PRO A 454 -13.46 10.13 4.89
C PRO A 454 -12.35 10.60 5.84
N LEU A 455 -11.26 11.17 5.30
CA LEU A 455 -10.06 11.52 6.06
C LEU A 455 -10.32 12.59 7.12
N ALA A 456 -11.01 13.68 6.75
CA ALA A 456 -11.28 14.76 7.70
C ALA A 456 -12.25 14.31 8.79
N SER A 457 -13.22 13.47 8.47
CA SER A 457 -14.10 12.85 9.46
C SER A 457 -13.31 11.93 10.41
N ALA A 458 -12.43 11.07 9.89
CA ALA A 458 -11.57 10.23 10.72
C ALA A 458 -10.77 11.08 11.74
N ARG A 459 -10.17 12.19 11.28
CA ARG A 459 -9.49 13.14 12.18
C ARG A 459 -10.39 13.74 13.24
N ARG A 460 -11.58 14.22 12.86
CA ARG A 460 -12.55 14.78 13.81
C ARG A 460 -12.99 13.76 14.88
N HIS A 461 -13.08 12.48 14.51
CA HIS A 461 -13.36 11.37 15.43
C HIS A 461 -12.13 10.92 16.24
N GLY A 462 -10.94 11.52 16.03
CA GLY A 462 -9.70 11.12 16.71
C GLY A 462 -9.14 9.79 16.23
N VAL A 463 -9.50 9.35 15.03
CA VAL A 463 -8.97 8.14 14.38
C VAL A 463 -7.71 8.49 13.62
N ARG A 464 -6.59 7.83 13.98
CA ARG A 464 -5.33 7.90 13.23
C ARG A 464 -5.44 7.05 11.97
N PHE A 465 -4.81 7.47 10.87
CA PHE A 465 -4.86 6.78 9.59
C PHE A 465 -3.59 6.97 8.75
N SER A 466 -3.33 6.06 7.85
CA SER A 466 -2.43 6.21 6.71
C SER A 466 -3.20 6.37 5.39
N ASN A 467 -2.48 6.60 4.29
CA ASN A 467 -3.05 6.66 2.96
C ASN A 467 -2.12 5.89 2.00
N HIS A 468 -2.68 5.24 0.96
CA HIS A 468 -1.93 4.35 0.09
C HIS A 468 -2.34 4.49 -1.38
N THR A 469 -1.50 3.96 -2.27
CA THR A 469 -1.74 3.98 -3.72
C THR A 469 -2.40 2.72 -4.25
N ASP A 470 -2.33 1.63 -3.47
CA ASP A 470 -2.74 0.30 -3.92
C ASP A 470 -2.11 -0.08 -5.27
N ASN A 471 -0.83 0.26 -5.43
CA ASN A 471 -0.13 -0.08 -6.68
C ASN A 471 -0.12 -1.63 -6.83
N THR A 472 -0.72 -2.15 -7.85
CA THR A 472 -0.90 -1.72 -9.26
C THR A 472 -2.27 -1.15 -9.61
N VAL A 473 -3.19 -1.03 -8.67
CA VAL A 473 -4.54 -0.48 -8.94
C VAL A 473 -4.45 0.97 -9.39
N THR A 474 -3.63 1.78 -8.72
CA THR A 474 -3.22 3.11 -9.20
C THR A 474 -1.69 3.24 -9.20
N PRO A 475 -1.12 4.21 -9.96
CA PRO A 475 0.33 4.40 -9.97
C PRO A 475 0.92 4.69 -8.59
N ILE A 476 2.17 4.25 -8.42
CA ILE A 476 2.95 4.50 -7.21
C ILE A 476 3.44 5.95 -7.19
N ASP A 477 2.62 6.88 -6.77
CA ASP A 477 2.96 8.31 -6.70
C ASP A 477 2.43 8.93 -5.39
N PRO A 478 3.26 9.03 -4.33
CA PRO A 478 2.85 9.61 -3.05
C PRO A 478 2.46 11.10 -3.14
N LEU A 479 3.02 11.86 -4.07
CA LEU A 479 2.68 13.28 -4.23
C LEU A 479 1.34 13.47 -4.95
N PHE A 480 1.03 12.59 -5.91
CA PHE A 480 -0.31 12.53 -6.48
C PHE A 480 -1.34 12.09 -5.43
N LEU A 481 -1.02 11.09 -4.62
CA LEU A 481 -1.86 10.62 -3.51
C LEU A 481 -2.09 11.74 -2.47
N LEU A 482 -1.05 12.51 -2.13
CA LEU A 482 -1.17 13.70 -1.31
C LEU A 482 -2.13 14.72 -1.93
N TRP A 483 -1.96 14.99 -3.23
CA TRP A 483 -2.84 15.91 -3.96
C TRP A 483 -4.30 15.46 -3.93
N THR A 484 -4.60 14.16 -4.13
CA THR A 484 -5.98 13.66 -4.10
C THR A 484 -6.63 13.82 -2.72
N SER A 485 -5.87 13.73 -1.64
CA SER A 485 -6.35 13.93 -0.27
C SER A 485 -6.67 15.40 0.04
N VAL A 486 -5.91 16.33 -0.55
CA VAL A 486 -6.07 17.78 -0.34
C VAL A 486 -7.06 18.40 -1.31
N ALA A 487 -6.96 18.08 -2.60
CA ALA A 487 -7.76 18.68 -3.66
C ALA A 487 -9.14 18.03 -3.82
N ARG A 488 -9.22 16.70 -3.65
CA ARG A 488 -10.40 15.86 -3.88
C ARG A 488 -11.09 16.14 -5.23
N ARG A 489 -10.26 16.27 -6.27
CA ARG A 489 -10.74 16.48 -7.64
C ARG A 489 -10.89 15.15 -8.38
N THR A 490 -11.98 15.02 -9.11
CA THR A 490 -12.23 13.92 -10.03
C THR A 490 -11.50 14.17 -11.37
N ARG A 491 -11.54 13.20 -12.29
CA ARG A 491 -10.94 13.35 -13.63
C ARG A 491 -11.59 14.47 -14.46
N SER A 492 -12.87 14.73 -14.29
CA SER A 492 -13.56 15.87 -14.92
C SER A 492 -13.22 17.22 -14.29
N GLY A 493 -12.47 17.24 -13.18
CA GLY A 493 -12.14 18.43 -12.42
C GLY A 493 -13.18 18.81 -11.36
N ALA A 494 -14.28 18.06 -11.25
CA ALA A 494 -15.28 18.28 -10.22
C ALA A 494 -14.69 17.93 -8.81
N VAL A 495 -15.25 18.54 -7.77
CA VAL A 495 -14.89 18.21 -6.38
C VAL A 495 -15.82 17.13 -5.86
N LEU A 496 -15.27 16.11 -5.21
CA LEU A 496 -16.03 15.02 -4.58
C LEU A 496 -15.71 14.98 -3.08
N GLY A 497 -16.72 15.24 -2.26
CA GLY A 497 -16.58 15.22 -0.80
C GLY A 497 -15.65 16.31 -0.28
N GLU A 498 -15.95 17.58 -0.54
CA GLU A 498 -15.13 18.73 -0.12
C GLU A 498 -14.88 18.76 1.40
N ALA A 499 -15.87 18.33 2.19
CA ALA A 499 -15.79 18.28 3.66
C ALA A 499 -14.76 17.25 4.17
N GLU A 500 -14.31 16.35 3.31
CA GLU A 500 -13.34 15.31 3.63
C GLU A 500 -11.88 15.66 3.19
N ARG A 501 -11.64 16.90 2.78
CA ARG A 501 -10.30 17.41 2.54
C ARG A 501 -9.49 17.48 3.82
N VAL A 502 -8.21 17.17 3.72
CA VAL A 502 -7.23 17.39 4.79
C VAL A 502 -6.18 18.41 4.34
N SER A 503 -5.44 19.00 5.29
CA SER A 503 -4.30 19.84 4.96
C SER A 503 -3.16 19.03 4.33
N ALA A 504 -2.25 19.69 3.60
CA ALA A 504 -1.09 19.02 3.03
C ALA A 504 -0.19 18.41 4.13
N TYR A 505 -0.11 19.03 5.33
CA TYR A 505 0.62 18.48 6.46
C TYR A 505 0.00 17.16 6.97
N GLU A 506 -1.31 17.14 7.15
CA GLU A 506 -2.04 15.93 7.56
C GLU A 506 -1.91 14.81 6.53
N GLY A 507 -1.99 15.16 5.24
CA GLY A 507 -1.76 14.20 4.16
C GLY A 507 -0.33 13.64 4.15
N LEU A 508 0.69 14.48 4.40
CA LEU A 508 2.08 14.02 4.54
C LEU A 508 2.27 13.12 5.77
N ARG A 509 1.60 13.41 6.89
CA ARG A 509 1.65 12.54 8.07
C ARG A 509 1.13 11.15 7.75
N ALA A 510 0.06 11.05 6.95
CA ALA A 510 -0.49 9.76 6.52
C ALA A 510 0.47 8.94 5.63
N LEU A 511 1.48 9.60 5.03
CA LEU A 511 2.51 8.98 4.18
C LEU A 511 3.86 8.81 4.91
N THR A 512 3.98 9.25 6.17
CA THR A 512 5.23 9.24 6.94
C THR A 512 5.01 8.74 8.36
N ALA A 513 4.74 9.65 9.31
CA ALA A 513 4.63 9.34 10.74
C ALA A 513 3.50 8.35 11.07
N ASP A 514 2.33 8.52 10.43
CA ASP A 514 1.18 7.66 10.71
C ASP A 514 1.28 6.31 9.98
N ALA A 515 1.89 6.27 8.78
CA ALA A 515 2.23 5.02 8.12
C ALA A 515 3.32 4.23 8.87
N ALA A 516 4.30 4.91 9.50
CA ALA A 516 5.26 4.25 10.40
C ALA A 516 4.56 3.60 11.60
N TYR A 517 3.55 4.28 12.17
CA TYR A 517 2.75 3.73 13.27
C TYR A 517 1.99 2.48 12.85
N GLU A 518 1.43 2.45 11.66
CA GLU A 518 0.76 1.26 11.10
C GLU A 518 1.62 0.00 11.24
N TYR A 519 2.91 0.14 10.97
CA TYR A 519 3.88 -0.97 10.96
C TYR A 519 4.65 -1.18 12.26
N PHE A 520 4.27 -0.52 13.38
CA PHE A 520 5.02 -0.52 14.64
C PHE A 520 6.44 0.02 14.49
N GLU A 521 6.64 1.02 13.65
CA GLU A 521 7.96 1.59 13.30
C GLU A 521 8.11 3.08 13.66
N GLU A 522 7.16 3.66 14.35
CA GLU A 522 7.19 5.07 14.74
C GLU A 522 8.39 5.45 15.61
N SER A 523 9.01 4.49 16.29
CA SER A 523 10.26 4.69 17.01
C SER A 523 11.51 4.64 16.13
N LEU A 524 11.39 4.12 14.90
CA LEU A 524 12.50 3.88 13.98
C LEU A 524 12.55 4.87 12.83
N LYS A 525 11.40 5.29 12.30
CA LYS A 525 11.27 6.10 11.07
C LYS A 525 9.99 6.93 11.05
N GLY A 526 9.71 7.63 9.95
CA GLY A 526 8.49 8.41 9.73
C GLY A 526 8.56 9.86 10.21
N THR A 527 9.56 10.22 11.00
CA THR A 527 9.85 11.60 11.42
C THR A 527 11.36 11.82 11.48
N LEU A 528 11.81 13.11 11.40
CA LEU A 528 13.22 13.48 11.50
C LEU A 528 13.59 13.81 12.95
N GLU A 529 13.76 12.78 13.76
CA GLU A 529 14.14 12.87 15.17
C GLU A 529 15.45 12.15 15.44
N VAL A 530 16.24 12.66 16.39
CA VAL A 530 17.50 12.05 16.80
C VAL A 530 17.29 10.59 17.23
N GLY A 531 18.14 9.70 16.73
CA GLY A 531 18.11 8.25 16.97
C GLY A 531 17.35 7.46 15.90
N LYS A 532 16.47 8.08 15.12
CA LYS A 532 15.74 7.41 14.03
C LYS A 532 16.63 7.21 12.80
N LEU A 533 16.20 6.32 11.92
CA LEU A 533 16.86 6.08 10.64
C LEU A 533 16.83 7.35 9.77
N ALA A 534 17.92 7.60 9.07
CA ALA A 534 18.01 8.64 8.06
C ALA A 534 17.38 8.17 6.74
N ASP A 535 16.09 7.83 6.80
CA ASP A 535 15.24 7.54 5.66
C ASP A 535 14.65 8.87 5.21
N LEU A 536 15.15 9.41 4.08
CA LEU A 536 14.90 10.78 3.67
C LEU A 536 14.47 10.87 2.21
N VAL A 537 13.69 11.91 1.90
CA VAL A 537 13.39 12.30 0.51
C VAL A 537 13.69 13.78 0.31
N ILE A 538 14.30 14.12 -0.82
CA ILE A 538 14.54 15.51 -1.23
C ILE A 538 13.62 15.83 -2.41
N LEU A 539 12.81 16.89 -2.23
CA LEU A 539 11.85 17.41 -3.20
C LEU A 539 12.35 18.72 -3.79
N ASP A 540 11.97 19.05 -5.03
CA ASP A 540 12.29 20.35 -5.64
C ASP A 540 11.43 21.51 -5.14
N ALA A 541 10.31 21.23 -4.45
CA ALA A 541 9.47 22.25 -3.82
C ALA A 541 8.85 21.74 -2.50
N ASN A 542 8.36 22.68 -1.67
CA ASN A 542 7.70 22.35 -0.41
C ASN A 542 6.19 22.15 -0.61
N PRO A 543 5.65 20.95 -0.35
CA PRO A 543 4.23 20.66 -0.52
C PRO A 543 3.29 21.54 0.32
N LEU A 544 3.79 22.13 1.40
CA LEU A 544 3.02 23.01 2.27
C LEU A 544 2.99 24.48 1.78
N GLN A 545 3.84 24.83 0.80
CA GLN A 545 4.03 26.21 0.34
C GLN A 545 3.61 26.43 -1.12
N VAL A 546 3.39 25.38 -1.87
CA VAL A 546 2.89 25.46 -3.25
C VAL A 546 1.36 25.53 -3.29
N ALA A 547 0.81 26.01 -4.41
CA ALA A 547 -0.61 25.91 -4.67
C ALA A 547 -1.06 24.44 -4.70
N THR A 548 -2.27 24.14 -4.25
CA THR A 548 -2.78 22.75 -4.14
C THR A 548 -2.57 21.95 -5.41
N ASP A 549 -2.92 22.48 -6.58
CA ASP A 549 -2.79 21.76 -7.85
C ASP A 549 -1.33 21.57 -8.31
N ALA A 550 -0.38 22.29 -7.71
CA ALA A 550 1.04 22.11 -7.99
C ALA A 550 1.68 20.99 -7.14
N ILE A 551 1.01 20.46 -6.11
CA ILE A 551 1.54 19.40 -5.26
C ILE A 551 1.92 18.16 -6.10
N LYS A 552 1.07 17.75 -7.02
CA LYS A 552 1.29 16.58 -7.91
C LYS A 552 2.38 16.79 -8.96
N GLU A 553 2.84 18.03 -9.16
CA GLU A 553 3.91 18.38 -10.11
C GLU A 553 5.28 18.43 -9.43
N ILE A 554 5.33 18.34 -8.09
CA ILE A 554 6.58 18.30 -7.33
C ILE A 554 7.38 17.04 -7.70
N ARG A 555 8.68 17.22 -7.90
CA ARG A 555 9.56 16.13 -8.32
C ARG A 555 10.38 15.59 -7.16
N ILE A 556 10.48 14.28 -7.08
CA ILE A 556 11.46 13.60 -6.24
C ILE A 556 12.83 13.81 -6.87
N LEU A 557 13.78 14.38 -6.13
CA LEU A 557 15.15 14.58 -6.57
C LEU A 557 16.08 13.48 -6.07
N GLU A 558 15.98 13.12 -4.80
CA GLU A 558 16.75 12.05 -4.18
C GLU A 558 15.89 11.27 -3.19
N THR A 559 16.13 9.97 -3.12
CA THR A 559 15.64 9.08 -2.07
C THR A 559 16.82 8.48 -1.35
N ILE A 560 16.80 8.57 -0.03
CA ILE A 560 17.92 8.19 0.83
C ILE A 560 17.40 7.18 1.83
N LYS A 561 18.00 6.00 1.87
CA LYS A 561 17.69 4.92 2.81
C LYS A 561 18.85 4.74 3.79
N ALA A 562 18.57 4.90 5.09
CA ALA A 562 19.59 4.80 6.13
C ALA A 562 20.88 5.60 5.77
N GLY A 563 20.71 6.85 5.32
CA GLY A 563 21.81 7.75 4.94
C GLY A 563 22.46 7.45 3.57
N GLN A 564 22.05 6.39 2.86
CA GLN A 564 22.58 6.05 1.54
C GLN A 564 21.61 6.46 0.44
N VAL A 565 22.13 7.11 -0.62
CA VAL A 565 21.32 7.51 -1.78
C VAL A 565 20.96 6.25 -2.58
N VAL A 566 19.67 5.89 -2.61
CA VAL A 566 19.13 4.75 -3.38
C VAL A 566 18.50 5.18 -4.70
N PHE A 567 18.15 6.46 -4.83
CA PHE A 567 17.70 7.05 -6.08
C PHE A 567 18.16 8.50 -6.19
N ARG A 568 18.60 8.89 -7.38
CA ARG A 568 18.89 10.29 -7.74
C ARG A 568 18.35 10.57 -9.12
N ARG A 569 17.50 11.59 -9.24
CA ARG A 569 17.00 12.06 -10.53
C ARG A 569 18.11 12.68 -11.34
N GLN A 570 18.35 12.16 -12.54
CA GLN A 570 19.21 12.85 -13.50
C GLN A 570 18.47 14.09 -13.99
N LEU A 571 18.97 15.25 -13.64
CA LEU A 571 18.54 16.50 -14.26
C LEU A 571 19.17 16.48 -15.65
N SER A 572 18.41 16.02 -16.67
CA SER A 572 18.79 16.22 -18.05
C SER A 572 19.09 17.71 -18.23
N GLY A 573 20.32 18.03 -18.60
CA GLY A 573 20.79 19.39 -18.69
C GLY A 573 19.81 20.23 -19.51
N LEU A 574 19.27 21.24 -18.87
CA LEU A 574 18.85 22.45 -19.54
C LEU A 574 20.14 23.06 -20.10
N ASN A 575 20.62 22.54 -21.24
CA ASN A 575 21.46 23.34 -22.10
C ASN A 575 20.56 24.43 -22.65
N ARG A 576 20.71 25.59 -22.06
CA ARG A 576 20.48 26.98 -22.48
C ARG A 576 19.34 27.27 -23.45
#